data_28c27513c8b95c93d1d2c02176ea9943
#
_entry.id   28c27513c8b95c93d1d2c02176ea9943
#
_cell.length_a   1.000
_cell.length_b   1.000
_cell.length_c   1.000
_cell.angle_alpha   90.00
_cell.angle_beta   90.00
_cell.angle_gamma   90.00
#
_symmetry.space_group_name_H-M   'P 1'
#
loop_
_entity.id
_entity.type
_entity.pdbx_description
1 polymer ?
#
loop_
_entity_poly.entity_id
_entity_poly.type
_entity_poly.pdbx_seq_one_letter_code
_entity_poly.pdbx_strand_id
1 'polypeptide(L)'
;MTIRLFLLMLFTFCGNLLAQDVTVPNYYTSDQELSKKLMAIVKDLGLDKDFNVGEDGTEQISLAVIDLNGAKPKLGGVNYDNFIYPASVYKIYVGAEILNQISNGHRHLDDPYVVQSPNDVDKTKEIKNDPRALLKEGDSVTVNYLLDLMITRSDNTASNCLIDLAQRPKINTLMHQYNWQGSEVTRKFLSRKFEDPEYAEAEGTMTCALHAADFMYKVQTNQLLNPWVSMQMKSLLGRQLDKSKLAAGLPDNAMFYHKTGWWSYWTNDVGIVDDGETAYIIACFLPIKEELVLPQMKELSKRIYNLMKSRS
;
A
#
# COMPACT_ATOMS: atom_id res chain seq x y z
N MET A 1 60.70 -30.68 4.16
CA MET A 1 60.03 -29.44 4.51
C MET A 1 59.10 -29.11 3.34
N THR A 2 57.83 -29.55 3.42
CA THR A 2 56.89 -29.55 2.29
C THR A 2 55.84 -28.49 2.60
N ILE A 3 55.89 -27.39 1.84
CA ILE A 3 54.93 -26.28 1.94
C ILE A 3 53.64 -26.67 1.23
N ARG A 4 52.55 -26.82 1.98
CA ARG A 4 51.18 -26.97 1.43
C ARG A 4 50.59 -25.59 1.19
N LEU A 5 50.40 -25.28 -0.09
CA LEU A 5 49.67 -24.10 -0.55
C LEU A 5 48.15 -24.35 -0.35
N PHE A 6 47.53 -23.58 0.54
CA PHE A 6 46.07 -23.55 0.69
C PHE A 6 45.50 -22.52 -0.32
N LEU A 7 44.83 -23.02 -1.35
CA LEU A 7 44.11 -22.20 -2.30
C LEU A 7 42.75 -21.82 -1.67
N LEU A 8 42.61 -20.56 -1.27
CA LEU A 8 41.34 -20.01 -0.78
C LEU A 8 40.48 -19.68 -2.02
N MET A 9 39.50 -20.53 -2.33
CA MET A 9 38.44 -20.18 -3.32
C MET A 9 37.48 -19.21 -2.66
N LEU A 10 37.57 -17.94 -3.03
CA LEU A 10 36.50 -16.95 -2.80
C LEU A 10 35.35 -17.28 -3.76
N PHE A 11 34.30 -17.89 -3.23
CA PHE A 11 33.02 -17.93 -3.90
C PHE A 11 32.37 -16.54 -3.75
N THR A 12 32.48 -15.69 -4.75
CA THR A 12 31.61 -14.52 -4.91
C THR A 12 30.22 -15.01 -5.29
N PHE A 13 29.33 -15.09 -4.30
CA PHE A 13 27.90 -15.22 -4.55
C PHE A 13 27.42 -13.88 -5.14
N CYS A 14 27.48 -13.73 -6.46
CA CYS A 14 26.67 -12.77 -7.18
C CYS A 14 25.24 -13.31 -7.13
N GLY A 15 24.48 -12.92 -6.12
CA GLY A 15 23.03 -13.08 -6.13
C GLY A 15 22.49 -12.22 -7.29
N ASN A 16 22.18 -12.85 -8.42
CA ASN A 16 21.31 -12.26 -9.41
C ASN A 16 19.96 -12.03 -8.72
N LEU A 17 19.68 -10.79 -8.28
CA LEU A 17 18.31 -10.34 -8.14
C LEU A 17 17.73 -10.42 -9.57
N LEU A 18 17.08 -11.54 -9.87
CA LEU A 18 16.18 -11.63 -11.01
C LEU A 18 15.12 -10.58 -10.74
N ALA A 19 15.08 -9.53 -11.54
CA ALA A 19 13.93 -8.63 -11.57
C ALA A 19 12.69 -9.54 -11.70
N GLN A 20 11.84 -9.55 -10.69
CA GLN A 20 10.60 -10.32 -10.75
C GLN A 20 9.73 -9.63 -11.78
N ASP A 21 9.49 -10.29 -12.92
CA ASP A 21 8.58 -9.79 -13.93
C ASP A 21 7.18 -9.70 -13.33
N VAL A 22 6.69 -8.48 -13.14
CA VAL A 22 5.33 -8.23 -12.66
C VAL A 22 4.35 -8.59 -13.77
N THR A 23 3.51 -9.59 -13.51
CA THR A 23 2.54 -10.06 -14.51
C THR A 23 1.27 -9.23 -14.46
N VAL A 24 0.94 -8.56 -15.56
CA VAL A 24 -0.36 -7.88 -15.71
C VAL A 24 -1.47 -8.94 -15.80
N PRO A 25 -2.47 -8.90 -14.89
CA PRO A 25 -3.60 -9.83 -14.96
C PRO A 25 -4.35 -9.77 -16.30
N ASN A 26 -4.72 -10.92 -16.84
CA ASN A 26 -5.31 -11.07 -18.18
C ASN A 26 -6.75 -10.51 -18.32
N TYR A 27 -7.39 -10.16 -17.21
CA TYR A 27 -8.70 -9.49 -17.23
C TYR A 27 -8.60 -7.99 -17.49
N TYR A 28 -7.40 -7.38 -17.41
CA TYR A 28 -7.16 -6.01 -17.86
C TYR A 28 -6.87 -5.95 -19.36
N THR A 29 -7.35 -4.86 -19.96
CA THR A 29 -6.87 -4.44 -21.27
C THR A 29 -5.83 -3.36 -21.08
N SER A 30 -4.58 -3.57 -21.54
CA SER A 30 -3.55 -2.55 -21.52
C SER A 30 -3.95 -1.38 -22.42
N ASP A 31 -3.97 -0.17 -21.87
CA ASP A 31 -4.34 1.07 -22.56
C ASP A 31 -3.12 1.97 -22.73
N GLN A 32 -2.48 1.88 -23.89
CA GLN A 32 -1.29 2.68 -24.21
C GLN A 32 -1.61 4.18 -24.32
N GLU A 33 -2.82 4.53 -24.78
CA GLU A 33 -3.24 5.93 -24.89
C GLU A 33 -3.43 6.56 -23.50
N LEU A 34 -4.03 5.82 -22.57
CA LEU A 34 -4.12 6.21 -21.17
C LEU A 34 -2.71 6.40 -20.59
N SER A 35 -1.82 5.42 -20.79
CA SER A 35 -0.43 5.50 -20.29
C SER A 35 0.33 6.71 -20.85
N LYS A 36 0.16 7.04 -22.14
CA LYS A 36 0.75 8.25 -22.74
C LYS A 36 0.22 9.54 -22.09
N LYS A 37 -1.08 9.63 -21.84
CA LYS A 37 -1.69 10.80 -21.19
C LYS A 37 -1.24 10.92 -19.73
N LEU A 38 -1.14 9.81 -18.99
CA LEU A 38 -0.60 9.79 -17.64
C LEU A 38 0.88 10.23 -17.62
N MET A 39 1.69 9.72 -18.52
CA MET A 39 3.10 10.14 -18.66
C MET A 39 3.22 11.65 -18.96
N ALA A 40 2.35 12.21 -19.81
CA ALA A 40 2.35 13.64 -20.09
C ALA A 40 2.03 14.45 -18.81
N ILE A 41 1.03 14.03 -18.02
CA ILE A 41 0.70 14.68 -16.74
C ILE A 41 1.88 14.60 -15.76
N VAL A 42 2.48 13.42 -15.61
CA VAL A 42 3.62 13.17 -14.72
C VAL A 42 4.81 14.05 -15.11
N LYS A 43 5.09 14.16 -16.42
CA LYS A 43 6.16 15.00 -16.97
C LYS A 43 5.91 16.48 -16.74
N ASP A 44 4.72 16.97 -17.01
CA ASP A 44 4.35 18.38 -16.78
C ASP A 44 4.48 18.80 -15.31
N LEU A 45 4.32 17.84 -14.38
CA LEU A 45 4.49 18.04 -12.94
C LEU A 45 5.92 17.84 -12.46
N GLY A 46 6.85 17.48 -13.36
CA GLY A 46 8.26 17.23 -13.03
C GLY A 46 8.48 15.97 -12.19
N LEU A 47 7.59 14.97 -12.32
CA LEU A 47 7.61 13.71 -11.58
C LEU A 47 8.23 12.55 -12.37
N ASP A 48 8.73 12.79 -13.60
CA ASP A 48 9.27 11.79 -14.54
C ASP A 48 10.80 11.63 -14.45
N LYS A 49 11.36 11.70 -13.24
CA LYS A 49 12.81 11.65 -13.01
C LYS A 49 13.17 10.72 -11.87
N ASP A 50 14.48 10.47 -11.72
CA ASP A 50 15.03 9.83 -10.55
C ASP A 50 15.07 10.82 -9.38
N PHE A 51 14.56 10.36 -8.23
CA PHE A 51 14.55 11.12 -6.99
C PHE A 51 15.57 10.52 -6.01
N ASN A 52 16.33 11.38 -5.37
CA ASN A 52 17.25 10.95 -4.31
C ASN A 52 16.45 10.62 -3.04
N VAL A 53 16.55 9.39 -2.58
CA VAL A 53 15.88 8.86 -1.38
C VAL A 53 16.88 8.58 -0.23
N GLY A 54 18.01 9.28 -0.23
CA GLY A 54 19.02 9.19 0.81
C GLY A 54 19.95 8.00 0.63
N GLU A 55 20.17 7.25 1.68
CA GLU A 55 21.08 6.08 1.68
C GLU A 55 20.57 4.94 0.78
N ASP A 56 19.26 4.91 0.51
CA ASP A 56 18.63 3.94 -0.40
C ASP A 56 18.85 4.28 -1.89
N GLY A 57 19.54 5.40 -2.21
CA GLY A 57 19.95 5.77 -3.57
C GLY A 57 18.94 6.62 -4.32
N THR A 58 18.52 6.18 -5.50
CA THR A 58 17.53 6.88 -6.35
C THR A 58 16.34 5.98 -6.64
N GLU A 59 15.16 6.59 -6.74
CA GLU A 59 13.90 5.90 -6.96
C GLU A 59 13.01 6.68 -7.94
N GLN A 60 12.13 6.00 -8.67
CA GLN A 60 11.18 6.59 -9.60
C GLN A 60 9.74 6.44 -9.10
N ILE A 61 8.84 7.26 -9.64
CA ILE A 61 7.40 7.12 -9.42
C ILE A 61 6.91 5.72 -9.84
N SER A 62 5.93 5.18 -9.08
CA SER A 62 5.14 4.02 -9.49
C SER A 62 3.66 4.44 -9.51
N LEU A 63 3.04 4.48 -10.70
CA LEU A 63 1.66 4.98 -10.89
C LEU A 63 0.86 4.02 -11.77
N ALA A 64 -0.25 3.53 -11.25
CA ALA A 64 -1.24 2.76 -12.00
C ALA A 64 -2.62 3.42 -11.94
N VAL A 65 -3.34 3.42 -13.06
CA VAL A 65 -4.74 3.84 -13.15
C VAL A 65 -5.52 2.75 -13.89
N ILE A 66 -6.63 2.30 -13.29
CA ILE A 66 -7.55 1.34 -13.89
C ILE A 66 -8.86 2.05 -14.17
N ASP A 67 -9.17 2.26 -15.44
CA ASP A 67 -10.42 2.82 -15.92
C ASP A 67 -11.53 1.77 -15.86
N LEU A 68 -12.60 2.07 -15.13
CA LEU A 68 -13.75 1.19 -14.90
C LEU A 68 -15.01 1.61 -15.70
N ASN A 69 -14.92 2.66 -16.52
CA ASN A 69 -16.08 3.21 -17.23
C ASN A 69 -16.53 2.39 -18.45
N GLY A 70 -15.74 1.42 -18.89
CA GLY A 70 -16.04 0.56 -20.02
C GLY A 70 -16.49 -0.84 -19.63
N ALA A 71 -16.87 -1.65 -20.63
CA ALA A 71 -17.26 -3.05 -20.44
C ALA A 71 -16.12 -3.95 -19.90
N LYS A 72 -14.88 -3.55 -20.11
CA LYS A 72 -13.68 -4.21 -19.57
C LYS A 72 -12.78 -3.18 -18.90
N PRO A 73 -12.16 -3.49 -17.75
CA PRO A 73 -11.23 -2.60 -17.10
C PRO A 73 -10.00 -2.37 -17.97
N LYS A 74 -9.58 -1.09 -18.11
CA LYS A 74 -8.41 -0.70 -18.88
C LYS A 74 -7.32 -0.20 -17.96
N LEU A 75 -6.12 -0.77 -18.09
CA LEU A 75 -4.95 -0.42 -17.29
C LEU A 75 -4.03 0.52 -18.07
N GLY A 76 -3.69 1.66 -17.48
CA GLY A 76 -2.59 2.52 -17.88
C GLY A 76 -1.75 2.94 -16.69
N GLY A 77 -0.52 3.40 -16.93
CA GLY A 77 0.34 3.83 -15.83
C GLY A 77 1.71 4.30 -16.28
N VAL A 78 2.52 4.65 -15.29
CA VAL A 78 3.92 5.06 -15.43
C VAL A 78 4.74 4.27 -14.43
N ASN A 79 5.67 3.44 -14.89
CA ASN A 79 6.50 2.56 -14.06
C ASN A 79 5.64 1.80 -13.02
N TYR A 80 4.47 1.31 -13.42
CA TYR A 80 3.49 0.73 -12.49
C TYR A 80 3.94 -0.60 -11.89
N ASP A 81 4.94 -1.22 -12.47
CA ASP A 81 5.64 -2.45 -12.04
C ASP A 81 6.89 -2.16 -11.20
N ASN A 82 7.28 -0.88 -11.04
CA ASN A 82 8.38 -0.49 -10.17
C ASN A 82 8.04 -0.76 -8.70
N PHE A 83 8.83 -1.64 -8.06
CA PHE A 83 8.72 -1.92 -6.63
C PHE A 83 9.28 -0.77 -5.81
N ILE A 84 8.49 -0.27 -4.89
CA ILE A 84 8.78 0.90 -4.09
C ILE A 84 8.31 0.70 -2.64
N TYR A 85 8.90 1.41 -1.69
CA TYR A 85 8.47 1.36 -0.30
C TYR A 85 7.07 1.96 -0.12
N PRO A 86 6.07 1.16 0.31
CA PRO A 86 4.67 1.59 0.35
C PRO A 86 4.31 2.43 1.56
N ALA A 87 5.18 2.55 2.56
CA ALA A 87 4.84 3.10 3.87
C ALA A 87 3.52 2.48 4.38
N SER A 88 2.62 3.25 4.96
CA SER A 88 1.37 2.71 5.54
C SER A 88 0.36 2.15 4.53
N VAL A 89 0.62 2.19 3.23
CA VAL A 89 -0.28 1.56 2.24
C VAL A 89 -0.37 0.05 2.46
N TYR A 90 0.73 -0.63 2.84
CA TYR A 90 0.69 -2.09 3.02
C TYR A 90 -0.26 -2.58 4.15
N LYS A 91 -0.79 -1.68 4.98
CA LYS A 91 -1.82 -1.99 5.97
C LYS A 91 -3.10 -2.58 5.34
N ILE A 92 -3.36 -2.31 4.05
CA ILE A 92 -4.47 -2.94 3.32
C ILE A 92 -4.32 -4.47 3.25
N TYR A 93 -3.10 -4.98 3.04
CA TYR A 93 -2.82 -6.41 2.99
C TYR A 93 -2.99 -7.08 4.35
N VAL A 94 -2.54 -6.40 5.42
CA VAL A 94 -2.76 -6.85 6.81
C VAL A 94 -4.26 -6.92 7.12
N GLY A 95 -5.01 -5.87 6.77
CA GLY A 95 -6.46 -5.81 6.96
C GLY A 95 -7.19 -6.91 6.19
N ALA A 96 -6.77 -7.21 4.95
CA ALA A 96 -7.35 -8.27 4.16
C ALA A 96 -7.18 -9.65 4.82
N GLU A 97 -5.99 -9.96 5.35
CA GLU A 97 -5.77 -11.24 6.02
C GLU A 97 -6.55 -11.36 7.33
N ILE A 98 -6.65 -10.30 8.13
CA ILE A 98 -7.51 -10.32 9.33
C ILE A 98 -8.97 -10.58 8.96
N LEU A 99 -9.50 -9.87 7.94
CA LEU A 99 -10.86 -10.08 7.45
C LEU A 99 -11.06 -11.48 6.85
N ASN A 100 -10.02 -12.05 6.22
CA ASN A 100 -10.01 -13.43 5.77
C ASN A 100 -10.20 -14.41 6.93
N GLN A 101 -9.40 -14.26 8.00
CA GLN A 101 -9.52 -15.09 9.20
C GLN A 101 -10.91 -14.98 9.86
N ILE A 102 -11.50 -13.78 9.85
CA ILE A 102 -12.86 -13.57 10.37
C ILE A 102 -13.90 -14.26 9.48
N SER A 103 -13.82 -14.09 8.17
CA SER A 103 -14.78 -14.70 7.22
C SER A 103 -14.73 -16.23 7.22
N ASN A 104 -13.62 -16.82 7.63
CA ASN A 104 -13.43 -18.26 7.78
C ASN A 104 -13.74 -18.78 9.19
N GLY A 105 -14.24 -17.92 10.10
CA GLY A 105 -14.61 -18.30 11.47
C GLY A 105 -13.43 -18.55 12.41
N HIS A 106 -12.20 -18.16 12.04
CA HIS A 106 -11.04 -18.31 12.91
C HIS A 106 -10.96 -17.18 13.96
N ARG A 107 -11.67 -16.09 13.75
CA ARG A 107 -11.77 -14.91 14.62
C ARG A 107 -13.14 -14.26 14.49
N HIS A 108 -13.41 -13.33 15.44
CA HIS A 108 -14.58 -12.46 15.38
C HIS A 108 -14.15 -10.99 15.46
N LEU A 109 -14.99 -10.09 14.94
CA LEU A 109 -14.74 -8.64 15.01
C LEU A 109 -14.69 -8.12 16.45
N ASP A 110 -15.44 -8.73 17.34
CA ASP A 110 -15.55 -8.40 18.76
C ASP A 110 -14.57 -9.16 19.67
N ASP A 111 -13.71 -10.02 19.12
CA ASP A 111 -12.65 -10.67 19.89
C ASP A 111 -11.81 -9.61 20.62
N PRO A 112 -11.60 -9.74 21.94
CA PRO A 112 -10.77 -8.83 22.69
C PRO A 112 -9.28 -9.05 22.36
N TYR A 113 -8.53 -7.95 22.33
CA TYR A 113 -7.07 -7.95 22.22
C TYR A 113 -6.49 -7.00 23.27
N VAL A 114 -5.48 -7.46 23.99
CA VAL A 114 -4.73 -6.62 24.93
C VAL A 114 -3.44 -6.16 24.25
N VAL A 115 -3.27 -4.85 24.13
CA VAL A 115 -2.08 -4.23 23.54
C VAL A 115 -0.85 -4.58 24.37
N GLN A 116 0.17 -5.11 23.73
CA GLN A 116 1.42 -5.52 24.35
C GLN A 116 2.60 -4.70 23.83
N SER A 117 3.55 -4.38 24.71
CA SER A 117 4.84 -3.83 24.31
C SER A 117 5.65 -4.91 23.55
N PRO A 118 6.41 -4.57 22.50
CA PRO A 118 6.76 -3.23 22.03
C PRO A 118 5.82 -2.67 20.93
N ASN A 119 4.60 -3.17 20.78
CA ASN A 119 3.69 -2.74 19.71
C ASN A 119 3.15 -1.31 19.91
N ASP A 120 3.16 -0.77 21.14
CA ASP A 120 2.64 0.55 21.53
C ASP A 120 3.56 1.72 21.12
N VAL A 121 3.76 1.89 19.82
CA VAL A 121 4.79 2.78 19.24
C VAL A 121 4.33 4.23 19.05
N ASP A 122 3.04 4.49 18.85
CA ASP A 122 2.54 5.82 18.56
C ASP A 122 2.56 6.71 19.80
N LYS A 123 3.34 7.78 19.76
CA LYS A 123 3.42 8.77 20.86
C LYS A 123 2.60 10.02 20.56
N THR A 124 2.24 10.24 19.31
CA THR A 124 1.40 11.35 18.84
C THR A 124 0.43 10.86 17.80
N LYS A 125 -0.71 11.53 17.67
CA LYS A 125 -1.69 11.23 16.60
C LYS A 125 -1.23 11.87 15.30
N GLU A 126 -1.19 11.11 14.23
CA GLU A 126 -0.99 11.64 12.88
C GLU A 126 -2.16 12.58 12.49
N ILE A 127 -3.38 12.17 12.78
CA ILE A 127 -4.59 12.97 12.58
C ILE A 127 -4.96 13.66 13.91
N LYS A 128 -4.56 14.91 14.08
CA LYS A 128 -4.69 15.67 15.35
C LYS A 128 -6.12 15.77 15.85
N ASN A 129 -7.09 15.90 14.94
CA ASN A 129 -8.50 16.11 15.28
C ASN A 129 -9.28 14.80 15.49
N ASP A 130 -8.64 13.64 15.38
CA ASP A 130 -9.28 12.36 15.72
C ASP A 130 -9.49 12.28 17.25
N PRO A 131 -10.74 12.16 17.74
CA PRO A 131 -11.03 12.14 19.18
C PRO A 131 -10.56 10.84 19.85
N ARG A 132 -10.39 9.75 19.10
CA ARG A 132 -10.00 8.43 19.65
C ARG A 132 -8.60 8.50 20.28
N ALA A 133 -8.45 7.91 21.46
CA ALA A 133 -7.18 7.89 22.18
C ALA A 133 -6.08 7.13 21.42
N LEU A 134 -4.81 7.41 21.75
CA LEU A 134 -3.69 6.54 21.38
C LEU A 134 -3.77 5.26 22.21
N LEU A 135 -3.46 4.14 21.57
CA LEU A 135 -3.34 2.85 22.23
C LEU A 135 -2.05 2.76 23.04
N LYS A 136 -2.13 2.12 24.20
CA LYS A 136 -1.00 1.91 25.12
C LYS A 136 -0.96 0.46 25.57
N GLU A 137 0.18 0.03 26.05
CA GLU A 137 0.32 -1.27 26.70
C GLU A 137 -0.76 -1.45 27.79
N GLY A 138 -1.40 -2.60 27.79
CA GLY A 138 -2.48 -2.98 28.71
C GLY A 138 -3.89 -2.56 28.27
N ASP A 139 -4.05 -1.71 27.25
CA ASP A 139 -5.37 -1.39 26.72
C ASP A 139 -6.03 -2.64 26.13
N SER A 140 -7.30 -2.89 26.55
CA SER A 140 -8.12 -3.97 26.01
C SER A 140 -9.09 -3.39 24.98
N VAL A 141 -8.98 -3.83 23.73
CA VAL A 141 -9.77 -3.33 22.58
C VAL A 141 -10.23 -4.50 21.72
N THR A 142 -11.18 -4.26 20.82
CA THR A 142 -11.63 -5.31 19.89
C THR A 142 -10.78 -5.33 18.61
N VAL A 143 -10.77 -6.47 17.91
CA VAL A 143 -10.16 -6.61 16.58
C VAL A 143 -10.75 -5.59 15.60
N ASN A 144 -12.07 -5.36 15.66
CA ASN A 144 -12.74 -4.33 14.85
C ASN A 144 -12.18 -2.91 15.10
N TYR A 145 -11.93 -2.58 16.37
CA TYR A 145 -11.37 -1.26 16.72
C TYR A 145 -9.93 -1.10 16.21
N LEU A 146 -9.12 -2.17 16.29
CA LEU A 146 -7.77 -2.17 15.71
C LEU A 146 -7.81 -1.99 14.18
N LEU A 147 -8.70 -2.71 13.47
CA LEU A 147 -8.87 -2.55 12.02
C LEU A 147 -9.28 -1.12 11.66
N ASP A 148 -10.23 -0.56 12.41
CA ASP A 148 -10.69 0.81 12.20
C ASP A 148 -9.54 1.82 12.38
N LEU A 149 -8.79 1.75 13.47
CA LEU A 149 -7.65 2.63 13.71
C LEU A 149 -6.56 2.48 12.65
N MET A 150 -6.20 1.25 12.29
CA MET A 150 -5.16 0.95 11.31
C MET A 150 -5.47 1.56 9.94
N ILE A 151 -6.69 1.42 9.46
CA ILE A 151 -7.04 1.88 8.10
C ILE A 151 -7.43 3.36 8.12
N THR A 152 -8.26 3.82 9.05
CA THR A 152 -8.87 5.15 8.97
C THR A 152 -7.94 6.28 9.41
N ARG A 153 -7.09 6.08 10.42
CA ARG A 153 -6.09 7.07 10.88
C ARG A 153 -4.65 6.61 10.76
N SER A 154 -4.42 5.46 10.13
CA SER A 154 -3.08 4.91 9.91
C SER A 154 -2.30 4.57 11.19
N ASP A 155 -2.96 4.20 12.28
CA ASP A 155 -2.37 3.90 13.59
C ASP A 155 -1.34 2.77 13.50
N ASN A 156 -0.10 3.01 13.94
CA ASN A 156 0.98 2.02 13.87
C ASN A 156 0.91 1.00 14.99
N THR A 157 0.46 1.41 16.19
CA THR A 157 0.24 0.49 17.31
C THR A 157 -0.81 -0.56 16.93
N ALA A 158 -1.97 -0.14 16.39
CA ALA A 158 -2.99 -1.04 15.90
C ALA A 158 -2.46 -1.96 14.78
N SER A 159 -1.63 -1.41 13.90
CA SER A 159 -1.02 -2.18 12.80
C SER A 159 -0.10 -3.29 13.31
N ASN A 160 0.77 -2.99 14.28
CA ASN A 160 1.67 -3.97 14.86
C ASN A 160 0.88 -5.10 15.55
N CYS A 161 -0.16 -4.75 16.32
CA CYS A 161 -1.05 -5.72 16.95
C CYS A 161 -1.74 -6.65 15.92
N LEU A 162 -2.20 -6.07 14.80
CA LEU A 162 -2.86 -6.83 13.74
C LEU A 162 -1.88 -7.67 12.91
N ILE A 163 -0.62 -7.23 12.73
CA ILE A 163 0.42 -8.04 12.09
C ILE A 163 0.71 -9.29 12.93
N ASP A 164 0.79 -9.17 14.26
CA ASP A 164 0.96 -10.33 15.15
C ASP A 164 -0.23 -11.29 15.05
N LEU A 165 -1.45 -10.76 15.04
CA LEU A 165 -2.65 -11.56 14.89
C LEU A 165 -2.76 -12.24 13.52
N ALA A 166 -2.47 -11.51 12.45
CA ALA A 166 -2.56 -12.01 11.08
C ALA A 166 -1.47 -13.04 10.77
N GLN A 167 -0.26 -12.84 11.33
CA GLN A 167 0.97 -13.57 11.03
C GLN A 167 1.49 -13.28 9.61
N ARG A 168 2.68 -12.70 9.51
CA ARG A 168 3.30 -12.28 8.22
C ARG A 168 3.29 -13.37 7.13
N PRO A 169 3.62 -14.65 7.44
CA PRO A 169 3.56 -15.69 6.41
C PRO A 169 2.17 -15.89 5.80
N LYS A 170 1.10 -15.70 6.58
CA LYS A 170 -0.28 -15.80 6.06
C LYS A 170 -0.65 -14.60 5.20
N ILE A 171 -0.24 -13.38 5.59
CA ILE A 171 -0.41 -12.18 4.78
C ILE A 171 0.27 -12.38 3.42
N ASN A 172 1.53 -12.82 3.41
CA ASN A 172 2.30 -13.02 2.19
C ASN A 172 1.74 -14.17 1.35
N THR A 173 1.25 -15.26 1.96
CA THR A 173 0.56 -16.34 1.26
C THR A 173 -0.69 -15.82 0.53
N LEU A 174 -1.50 -14.98 1.19
CA LEU A 174 -2.65 -14.34 0.57
C LEU A 174 -2.25 -13.48 -0.64
N MET A 175 -1.19 -12.69 -0.50
CA MET A 175 -0.70 -11.85 -1.61
C MET A 175 -0.23 -12.70 -2.79
N HIS A 176 0.47 -13.81 -2.53
CA HIS A 176 0.92 -14.73 -3.57
C HIS A 176 -0.24 -15.45 -4.29
N GLN A 177 -1.37 -15.71 -3.61
CA GLN A 177 -2.58 -16.27 -4.24
C GLN A 177 -3.19 -15.35 -5.31
N TYR A 178 -2.93 -14.05 -5.21
CA TYR A 178 -3.34 -13.05 -6.21
C TYR A 178 -2.27 -12.75 -7.26
N ASN A 179 -1.15 -13.48 -7.25
CA ASN A 179 0.01 -13.25 -8.11
C ASN A 179 0.67 -11.88 -7.86
N TRP A 180 0.69 -11.41 -6.60
CA TRP A 180 1.39 -10.19 -6.21
C TRP A 180 2.78 -10.50 -5.63
N GLN A 181 3.53 -11.41 -6.28
CA GLN A 181 4.88 -11.78 -5.89
C GLN A 181 5.79 -10.54 -5.88
N GLY A 182 6.68 -10.45 -4.90
CA GLY A 182 7.54 -9.30 -4.67
C GLY A 182 6.88 -8.19 -3.82
N SER A 183 5.54 -8.18 -3.71
CA SER A 183 4.87 -7.39 -2.71
C SER A 183 4.74 -8.22 -1.44
N GLU A 184 5.53 -7.90 -0.41
CA GLU A 184 5.60 -8.69 0.82
C GLU A 184 5.57 -7.80 2.05
N VAL A 185 4.84 -8.23 3.08
CA VAL A 185 4.87 -7.62 4.41
C VAL A 185 5.93 -8.32 5.23
N THR A 186 7.06 -7.66 5.41
CA THR A 186 8.24 -8.21 6.06
C THR A 186 8.46 -7.66 7.46
N ARG A 187 7.94 -6.45 7.75
CA ARG A 187 8.27 -5.72 8.96
C ARG A 187 7.04 -5.12 9.64
N LYS A 188 7.13 -4.96 10.97
CA LYS A 188 6.25 -4.11 11.75
C LYS A 188 6.68 -2.63 11.66
N PHE A 189 5.87 -1.75 12.21
CA PHE A 189 6.17 -0.33 12.39
C PHE A 189 7.00 -0.13 13.68
N LEU A 190 8.15 -0.81 13.75
CA LEU A 190 9.06 -0.82 14.89
C LEU A 190 10.47 -0.43 14.47
N SER A 191 11.28 0.05 15.41
CA SER A 191 12.72 0.07 15.18
C SER A 191 13.27 -1.35 15.15
N ARG A 192 14.31 -1.60 14.33
CA ARG A 192 14.90 -2.95 14.12
C ARG A 192 15.22 -3.70 15.42
N LYS A 193 15.70 -2.99 16.43
CA LYS A 193 16.05 -3.59 17.74
C LYS A 193 14.87 -4.18 18.53
N PHE A 194 13.65 -3.85 18.15
CA PHE A 194 12.42 -4.36 18.78
C PHE A 194 11.63 -5.29 17.86
N GLU A 195 12.13 -5.52 16.64
CA GLU A 195 11.53 -6.45 15.70
C GLU A 195 11.70 -7.90 16.18
N ASP A 196 10.82 -8.79 15.76
CA ASP A 196 10.94 -10.21 16.04
C ASP A 196 12.28 -10.72 15.45
N PRO A 197 13.04 -11.57 16.17
CA PRO A 197 14.40 -11.95 15.75
C PRO A 197 14.49 -12.50 14.32
N GLU A 198 13.49 -13.25 13.87
CA GLU A 198 13.40 -13.80 12.52
C GLU A 198 13.23 -12.76 11.41
N TYR A 199 12.78 -11.54 11.76
CA TYR A 199 12.54 -10.43 10.84
C TYR A 199 13.48 -9.24 11.08
N ALA A 200 14.40 -9.33 12.05
CA ALA A 200 15.30 -8.21 12.41
C ALA A 200 16.17 -7.76 11.22
N GLU A 201 16.62 -8.72 10.40
CA GLU A 201 17.43 -8.47 9.21
C GLU A 201 16.61 -8.52 7.90
N ALA A 202 15.28 -8.64 7.98
CA ALA A 202 14.45 -8.68 6.79
C ALA A 202 14.55 -7.39 5.98
N GLU A 203 14.53 -7.52 4.65
CA GLU A 203 14.40 -6.40 3.72
C GLU A 203 13.16 -5.56 4.04
N GLY A 204 13.10 -4.33 3.57
CA GLY A 204 11.93 -3.47 3.73
C GLY A 204 10.70 -4.06 3.01
N THR A 205 9.52 -3.85 3.59
CA THR A 205 8.25 -4.14 2.89
C THR A 205 8.22 -3.36 1.58
N MET A 206 7.95 -4.04 0.47
CA MET A 206 7.87 -3.45 -0.86
C MET A 206 6.52 -3.78 -1.52
N THR A 207 6.08 -2.93 -2.44
CA THR A 207 4.96 -3.19 -3.36
C THR A 207 5.15 -2.38 -4.64
N CYS A 208 4.32 -2.62 -5.65
CA CYS A 208 4.25 -1.77 -6.84
C CYS A 208 2.82 -1.23 -7.06
N ALA A 209 2.70 -0.22 -7.92
CA ALA A 209 1.39 0.39 -8.16
C ALA A 209 0.40 -0.57 -8.79
N LEU A 210 0.83 -1.49 -9.64
CA LEU A 210 -0.05 -2.50 -10.23
C LEU A 210 -0.68 -3.41 -9.17
N HIS A 211 0.12 -3.94 -8.25
CA HIS A 211 -0.39 -4.84 -7.19
C HIS A 211 -1.36 -4.12 -6.26
N ALA A 212 -1.03 -2.89 -5.85
CA ALA A 212 -1.92 -2.08 -5.01
C ALA A 212 -3.21 -1.67 -5.74
N ALA A 213 -3.13 -1.34 -7.04
CA ALA A 213 -4.31 -1.07 -7.87
C ALA A 213 -5.17 -2.31 -8.07
N ASP A 214 -4.57 -3.47 -8.29
CA ASP A 214 -5.29 -4.74 -8.41
C ASP A 214 -6.00 -5.12 -7.10
N PHE A 215 -5.38 -4.87 -5.95
CA PHE A 215 -6.04 -5.01 -4.66
C PHE A 215 -7.34 -4.16 -4.61
N MET A 216 -7.25 -2.88 -4.98
CA MET A 216 -8.41 -1.98 -4.99
C MET A 216 -9.47 -2.41 -6.02
N TYR A 217 -9.04 -2.96 -7.17
CA TYR A 217 -9.96 -3.53 -8.15
C TYR A 217 -10.71 -4.73 -7.59
N LYS A 218 -10.04 -5.64 -6.89
CA LYS A 218 -10.68 -6.77 -6.21
C LYS A 218 -11.68 -6.30 -5.14
N VAL A 219 -11.36 -5.25 -4.39
CA VAL A 219 -12.29 -4.62 -3.44
C VAL A 219 -13.54 -4.08 -4.18
N GLN A 220 -13.34 -3.30 -5.25
CA GLN A 220 -14.42 -2.66 -6.00
C GLN A 220 -15.37 -3.67 -6.67
N THR A 221 -14.82 -4.79 -7.13
CA THR A 221 -15.57 -5.84 -7.84
C THR A 221 -16.09 -6.96 -6.94
N ASN A 222 -15.95 -6.82 -5.61
CA ASN A 222 -16.33 -7.84 -4.62
C ASN A 222 -15.58 -9.17 -4.78
N GLN A 223 -14.35 -9.13 -5.30
CA GLN A 223 -13.50 -10.29 -5.59
C GLN A 223 -12.30 -10.43 -4.65
N LEU A 224 -12.13 -9.51 -3.68
CA LEU A 224 -11.12 -9.70 -2.63
C LEU A 224 -11.60 -10.77 -1.68
N LEU A 225 -11.06 -11.99 -1.82
CA LEU A 225 -11.41 -13.20 -1.06
C LEU A 225 -12.89 -13.60 -1.24
N ASN A 226 -13.80 -12.80 -0.75
CA ASN A 226 -15.24 -12.96 -0.92
C ASN A 226 -15.97 -11.60 -0.82
N PRO A 227 -17.26 -11.52 -1.16
CA PRO A 227 -18.01 -10.26 -1.14
C PRO A 227 -18.05 -9.57 0.23
N TRP A 228 -18.11 -10.35 1.33
CA TRP A 228 -18.14 -9.79 2.67
C TRP A 228 -16.81 -9.09 3.02
N VAL A 229 -15.66 -9.73 2.75
CA VAL A 229 -14.33 -9.13 2.97
C VAL A 229 -14.16 -7.87 2.13
N SER A 230 -14.56 -7.90 0.86
CA SER A 230 -14.51 -6.74 -0.04
C SER A 230 -15.32 -5.56 0.50
N MET A 231 -16.56 -5.82 0.96
CA MET A 231 -17.43 -4.78 1.54
C MET A 231 -16.86 -4.20 2.84
N GLN A 232 -16.35 -5.04 3.74
CA GLN A 232 -15.71 -4.59 4.99
C GLN A 232 -14.49 -3.71 4.67
N MET A 233 -13.62 -4.15 3.76
CA MET A 233 -12.45 -3.37 3.34
C MET A 233 -12.87 -2.04 2.70
N LYS A 234 -13.85 -2.04 1.79
CA LYS A 234 -14.35 -0.81 1.16
C LYS A 234 -14.92 0.16 2.19
N SER A 235 -15.67 -0.34 3.17
CA SER A 235 -16.21 0.47 4.28
C SER A 235 -15.10 1.12 5.13
N LEU A 236 -14.03 0.39 5.43
CA LEU A 236 -12.87 0.92 6.15
C LEU A 236 -12.15 2.00 5.33
N LEU A 237 -11.87 1.74 4.07
CA LEU A 237 -11.19 2.66 3.15
C LEU A 237 -11.98 3.97 2.93
N GLY A 238 -13.32 3.90 2.89
CA GLY A 238 -14.18 5.08 2.73
C GLY A 238 -14.16 6.03 3.94
N ARG A 239 -13.65 5.56 5.09
CA ARG A 239 -13.52 6.34 6.33
C ARG A 239 -12.10 6.86 6.60
N GLN A 240 -11.19 6.80 5.60
CA GLN A 240 -9.84 7.36 5.71
C GLN A 240 -9.91 8.85 6.09
N LEU A 241 -9.20 9.22 7.14
CA LEU A 241 -9.22 10.59 7.69
C LEU A 241 -8.19 11.52 7.03
N ASP A 242 -7.11 10.98 6.50
CA ASP A 242 -6.12 11.80 5.79
C ASP A 242 -6.60 12.15 4.38
N LYS A 243 -7.00 13.38 4.19
CA LYS A 243 -7.46 13.94 2.92
C LYS A 243 -6.43 14.86 2.24
N SER A 244 -5.19 14.87 2.73
CA SER A 244 -4.16 15.82 2.28
C SER A 244 -3.51 15.46 0.93
N LYS A 245 -3.59 14.19 0.52
CA LYS A 245 -2.90 13.63 -0.66
C LYS A 245 -3.78 13.67 -1.91
N LEU A 246 -4.00 12.53 -2.58
CA LEU A 246 -4.84 12.48 -3.79
C LEU A 246 -6.27 12.99 -3.55
N ALA A 247 -6.83 12.74 -2.37
CA ALA A 247 -8.16 13.24 -2.00
C ALA A 247 -8.29 14.75 -2.15
N ALA A 248 -7.23 15.52 -1.89
CA ALA A 248 -7.25 16.99 -1.99
C ALA A 248 -7.47 17.52 -3.42
N GLY A 249 -7.25 16.68 -4.45
CA GLY A 249 -7.44 17.03 -5.86
C GLY A 249 -8.79 16.61 -6.45
N LEU A 250 -9.60 15.87 -5.69
CA LEU A 250 -10.90 15.39 -6.12
C LEU A 250 -12.01 16.41 -5.81
N PRO A 251 -13.10 16.45 -6.57
CA PRO A 251 -14.25 17.28 -6.25
C PRO A 251 -15.05 16.71 -5.06
N ASP A 252 -15.83 17.56 -4.39
CA ASP A 252 -16.56 17.21 -3.16
C ASP A 252 -17.59 16.09 -3.34
N ASN A 253 -18.12 15.90 -4.56
CA ASN A 253 -19.07 14.85 -4.88
C ASN A 253 -18.42 13.48 -5.20
N ALA A 254 -17.10 13.40 -5.30
CA ALA A 254 -16.41 12.14 -5.53
C ALA A 254 -16.16 11.41 -4.22
N MET A 255 -16.63 10.17 -4.13
CA MET A 255 -16.22 9.25 -3.07
C MET A 255 -14.80 8.73 -3.36
N PHE A 256 -13.96 8.75 -2.34
CA PHE A 256 -12.62 8.18 -2.42
C PHE A 256 -12.41 7.17 -1.30
N TYR A 257 -12.35 5.89 -1.67
CA TYR A 257 -12.08 4.77 -0.79
C TYR A 257 -10.59 4.46 -0.84
N HIS A 258 -9.81 4.92 0.15
CA HIS A 258 -8.36 4.96 -0.03
C HIS A 258 -7.55 4.65 1.22
N LYS A 259 -6.26 4.41 1.02
CA LYS A 259 -5.26 4.30 2.06
C LYS A 259 -4.03 5.12 1.70
N THR A 260 -3.68 6.03 2.59
CA THR A 260 -2.46 6.85 2.50
C THR A 260 -1.27 6.14 3.13
N GLY A 261 -0.07 6.58 2.75
CA GLY A 261 1.17 6.18 3.38
C GLY A 261 2.24 7.24 3.20
N TRP A 262 3.01 7.50 4.24
CA TRP A 262 4.18 8.37 4.13
C TRP A 262 5.26 7.95 5.13
N TRP A 263 6.49 8.12 4.74
CA TRP A 263 7.65 7.95 5.60
C TRP A 263 8.89 8.51 4.89
N SER A 264 9.67 9.36 5.60
CA SER A 264 10.92 9.90 5.06
C SER A 264 10.74 10.50 3.67
N TYR A 265 11.22 9.80 2.63
CA TYR A 265 11.19 10.24 1.23
C TYR A 265 9.96 9.74 0.45
N TRP A 266 9.08 8.93 1.03
CA TRP A 266 7.96 8.33 0.30
C TRP A 266 6.62 8.88 0.73
N THR A 267 5.81 9.30 -0.24
CA THR A 267 4.44 9.79 -0.05
C THR A 267 3.52 9.08 -1.04
N ASN A 268 2.57 8.33 -0.51
CA ASN A 268 1.79 7.37 -1.25
C ASN A 268 0.30 7.52 -0.97
N ASP A 269 -0.54 7.22 -1.96
CA ASP A 269 -1.99 7.11 -1.78
C ASP A 269 -2.56 6.17 -2.84
N VAL A 270 -3.42 5.23 -2.44
CA VAL A 270 -4.05 4.27 -3.34
C VAL A 270 -5.53 4.15 -3.02
N GLY A 271 -6.38 4.11 -4.04
CA GLY A 271 -7.81 4.02 -3.78
C GLY A 271 -8.69 3.94 -5.01
N ILE A 272 -9.99 3.87 -4.73
CA ILE A 272 -11.10 3.80 -5.68
C ILE A 272 -11.79 5.16 -5.67
N VAL A 273 -11.83 5.83 -6.81
CA VAL A 273 -12.61 7.06 -7.01
C VAL A 273 -13.92 6.72 -7.71
N ASP A 274 -15.02 7.25 -7.19
CA ASP A 274 -16.37 7.01 -7.74
C ASP A 274 -17.23 8.26 -7.48
N ASP A 275 -17.71 8.92 -8.54
CA ASP A 275 -18.63 10.06 -8.45
C ASP A 275 -20.05 9.74 -8.93
N GLY A 276 -20.35 8.46 -9.16
CA GLY A 276 -21.63 7.97 -9.68
C GLY A 276 -21.75 7.96 -11.21
N GLU A 277 -20.88 8.67 -11.93
CA GLU A 277 -20.81 8.69 -13.39
C GLU A 277 -19.47 8.13 -13.89
N THR A 278 -18.40 8.41 -13.17
CA THR A 278 -17.03 8.01 -13.47
C THR A 278 -16.47 7.21 -12.31
N ALA A 279 -15.96 6.02 -12.60
CA ALA A 279 -15.28 5.20 -11.63
C ALA A 279 -13.90 4.77 -12.14
N TYR A 280 -12.89 4.88 -11.29
CA TYR A 280 -11.53 4.41 -11.60
C TYR A 280 -10.76 4.10 -10.32
N ILE A 281 -9.66 3.37 -10.48
CA ILE A 281 -8.70 3.10 -9.41
C ILE A 281 -7.43 3.86 -9.72
N ILE A 282 -6.81 4.39 -8.67
CA ILE A 282 -5.50 5.02 -8.73
C ILE A 282 -4.60 4.46 -7.63
N ALA A 283 -3.38 4.06 -8.00
CA ALA A 283 -2.32 3.74 -7.06
C ALA A 283 -1.11 4.61 -7.41
N CYS A 284 -0.71 5.46 -6.48
CA CYS A 284 0.36 6.44 -6.68
C CYS A 284 1.37 6.35 -5.54
N PHE A 285 2.61 6.03 -5.90
CA PHE A 285 3.75 5.99 -5.00
C PHE A 285 4.79 6.98 -5.50
N LEU A 286 5.13 7.95 -4.67
CA LEU A 286 6.06 9.04 -4.99
C LEU A 286 7.26 9.01 -4.04
N PRO A 287 8.48 8.89 -4.56
CA PRO A 287 9.70 8.92 -3.76
C PRO A 287 10.11 10.37 -3.42
N ILE A 288 9.18 11.11 -2.84
CA ILE A 288 9.35 12.54 -2.48
C ILE A 288 8.76 12.74 -1.09
N LYS A 289 9.43 13.55 -0.27
CA LYS A 289 8.97 13.94 1.08
C LYS A 289 7.59 14.58 1.04
N GLU A 290 6.75 14.25 2.01
CA GLU A 290 5.36 14.70 2.06
C GLU A 290 5.23 16.22 1.98
N GLU A 291 6.00 16.95 2.78
CA GLU A 291 5.95 18.41 2.82
C GLU A 291 6.29 19.10 1.48
N LEU A 292 6.97 18.39 0.57
CA LEU A 292 7.36 18.89 -0.74
C LEU A 292 6.39 18.50 -1.85
N VAL A 293 5.70 17.36 -1.72
CA VAL A 293 4.96 16.74 -2.84
C VAL A 293 3.45 16.97 -2.81
N LEU A 294 2.89 17.40 -1.68
CA LEU A 294 1.42 17.57 -1.57
C LEU A 294 0.79 18.44 -2.67
N PRO A 295 1.39 19.59 -3.09
CA PRO A 295 0.83 20.38 -4.19
C PRO A 295 0.80 19.63 -5.51
N GLN A 296 1.88 18.90 -5.85
CA GLN A 296 1.94 18.09 -7.08
C GLN A 296 0.96 16.92 -7.02
N MET A 297 0.83 16.28 -5.87
CA MET A 297 -0.09 15.15 -5.68
C MET A 297 -1.55 15.56 -5.83
N LYS A 298 -1.91 16.74 -5.29
CA LYS A 298 -3.22 17.37 -5.49
C LYS A 298 -3.49 17.63 -6.98
N GLU A 299 -2.53 18.25 -7.67
CA GLU A 299 -2.68 18.60 -9.08
C GLU A 299 -2.69 17.35 -9.97
N LEU A 300 -1.87 16.34 -9.66
CA LEU A 300 -1.88 15.03 -10.32
C LEU A 300 -3.26 14.39 -10.23
N SER A 301 -3.84 14.32 -9.03
CA SER A 301 -5.18 13.77 -8.80
C SER A 301 -6.25 14.50 -9.59
N LYS A 302 -6.24 15.84 -9.57
CA LYS A 302 -7.19 16.68 -10.31
C LYS A 302 -7.10 16.44 -11.83
N ARG A 303 -5.89 16.37 -12.38
CA ARG A 303 -5.69 16.14 -13.83
C ARG A 303 -6.12 14.73 -14.23
N ILE A 304 -5.81 13.73 -13.41
CA ILE A 304 -6.24 12.35 -13.66
C ILE A 304 -7.78 12.26 -13.59
N TYR A 305 -8.41 12.87 -12.58
CA TYR A 305 -9.87 12.92 -12.50
C TYR A 305 -10.50 13.53 -13.77
N ASN A 306 -10.01 14.67 -14.24
CA ASN A 306 -10.49 15.31 -15.46
C ASN A 306 -10.26 14.43 -16.71
N LEU A 307 -9.12 13.77 -16.77
CA LEU A 307 -8.84 12.79 -17.84
C LEU A 307 -9.86 11.65 -17.81
N MET A 308 -10.17 11.10 -16.65
CA MET A 308 -11.12 9.99 -16.51
C MET A 308 -12.55 10.42 -16.85
N LYS A 309 -12.98 11.62 -16.43
CA LYS A 309 -14.28 12.21 -16.83
C LYS A 309 -14.42 12.36 -18.35
N SER A 310 -13.36 12.66 -19.06
CA SER A 310 -13.39 12.76 -20.53
C SER A 310 -13.48 11.41 -21.24
N ARG A 311 -13.40 10.30 -20.49
CA ARG A 311 -13.42 8.92 -20.99
C ARG A 311 -14.72 8.17 -20.63
N SER A 312 -15.52 8.72 -19.71
CA SER A 312 -16.82 8.18 -19.27
C SER A 312 -17.95 8.50 -20.26
#